data_8eb88371b37ae6d138ed997a93857f65
#
_entry.id   8eb88371b37ae6d138ed997a93857f65
#
_cell.length_a   1.000
_cell.length_b   1.000
_cell.length_c   1.000
_cell.angle_alpha   90.00
_cell.angle_beta   90.00
_cell.angle_gamma   90.00
#
_symmetry.space_group_name_H-M   'P 1'
#
loop_
_entity.id
_entity.type
_entity.pdbx_description
1 polymer ?
#
loop_
_entity_poly.entity_id
_entity_poly.type
_entity_poly.pdbx_seq_one_letter_code
_entity_poly.pdbx_strand_id
1 'polypeptide(L)'
;MRTPYYLIDEAQLERNLELLASVRCRAGVKILLAQKAFSCYATYPLVAKHLDGTTASGVYEARLAAEEMPGRENHVFNPAFTAAELKEVLRYSDHIVLNSLPQLRLARRICSGRASLGLRVNPGYSEIEHDIYNPCAPGSRLGVPRKFLKAEDLEGLDGIHFHSMCEQGVDVLVRTLQVFEKNFGKFLPRMKWVNFGGGHHITKKGYDVRLLVKTLRDFRRRYPNLEVYLEPGEAVALNAGTLVTTVREIVDYGMPIAILDASAECHMPDVIEMPYRPPLRGAGKSGEKKCTYRLGGPTCLAGDVIGDYSFARPLKVGDELVFEDMAIYTMVKNNTFNGMPLPSIALRTRSGSVRVLKRFSYADFKSRL
;
A
#
# COMPACT_ATOMS: atom_id res chain seq x y z
N MET A 1 -13.52 9.74 21.97
CA MET A 1 -12.02 9.64 21.90
C MET A 1 -11.50 11.01 21.50
N ARG A 2 -10.31 11.41 21.97
CA ARG A 2 -9.77 12.72 21.55
C ARG A 2 -9.29 12.64 20.09
N THR A 3 -9.65 13.61 19.27
CA THR A 3 -9.20 13.78 17.88
C THR A 3 -7.77 14.38 17.82
N PRO A 4 -7.03 14.21 16.73
CA PRO A 4 -7.35 13.34 15.61
C PRO A 4 -7.09 11.86 15.91
N TYR A 5 -7.82 10.95 15.24
CA TYR A 5 -7.56 9.53 15.32
C TYR A 5 -7.96 8.78 14.05
N TYR A 6 -7.21 7.74 13.71
CA TYR A 6 -7.61 6.76 12.70
C TYR A 6 -8.53 5.72 13.34
N LEU A 7 -9.62 5.41 12.66
CA LEU A 7 -10.56 4.36 13.07
C LEU A 7 -10.62 3.31 11.97
N ILE A 8 -10.08 2.13 12.26
CA ILE A 8 -10.14 0.97 11.38
C ILE A 8 -11.46 0.24 11.60
N ASP A 9 -12.15 -0.12 10.52
CA ASP A 9 -13.38 -0.90 10.53
C ASP A 9 -13.06 -2.38 10.23
N GLU A 10 -13.09 -3.22 11.28
CA GLU A 10 -12.77 -4.64 11.17
C GLU A 10 -13.71 -5.38 10.21
N ALA A 11 -14.99 -5.03 10.20
CA ALA A 11 -15.96 -5.68 9.34
C ALA A 11 -15.73 -5.35 7.85
N GLN A 12 -15.35 -4.11 7.53
CA GLN A 12 -14.99 -3.76 6.15
C GLN A 12 -13.67 -4.42 5.73
N LEU A 13 -12.69 -4.43 6.62
CA LEU A 13 -11.42 -5.12 6.37
C LEU A 13 -11.64 -6.60 6.08
N GLU A 14 -12.47 -7.27 6.87
CA GLU A 14 -12.78 -8.69 6.67
C GLU A 14 -13.49 -8.95 5.34
N ARG A 15 -14.46 -8.13 4.94
CA ARG A 15 -15.11 -8.25 3.61
C ARG A 15 -14.10 -8.15 2.46
N ASN A 16 -13.14 -7.25 2.57
CA ASN A 16 -12.06 -7.14 1.57
C ASN A 16 -11.20 -8.41 1.55
N LEU A 17 -10.82 -8.90 2.71
CA LEU A 17 -10.01 -10.11 2.86
C LEU A 17 -10.73 -11.36 2.35
N GLU A 18 -12.03 -11.50 2.59
CA GLU A 18 -12.86 -12.60 2.07
C GLU A 18 -12.90 -12.59 0.54
N LEU A 19 -13.04 -11.40 -0.07
CA LEU A 19 -12.98 -11.28 -1.54
C LEU A 19 -11.61 -11.69 -2.08
N LEU A 20 -10.54 -11.24 -1.46
CA LEU A 20 -9.16 -11.61 -1.84
C LEU A 20 -8.93 -13.11 -1.67
N ALA A 21 -9.40 -13.70 -0.57
CA ALA A 21 -9.34 -15.15 -0.33
C ALA A 21 -10.14 -15.94 -1.39
N SER A 22 -11.31 -15.42 -1.82
CA SER A 22 -12.07 -16.00 -2.93
C SER A 22 -11.27 -16.00 -4.23
N VAL A 23 -10.60 -14.89 -4.58
CA VAL A 23 -9.71 -14.81 -5.75
C VAL A 23 -8.58 -15.82 -5.61
N ARG A 24 -7.91 -15.85 -4.47
CA ARG A 24 -6.82 -16.77 -4.15
C ARG A 24 -7.21 -18.23 -4.41
N CYS A 25 -8.30 -18.68 -3.82
CA CYS A 25 -8.77 -20.06 -3.94
C CYS A 25 -9.23 -20.38 -5.37
N ARG A 26 -10.01 -19.50 -5.98
CA ARG A 26 -10.55 -19.72 -7.33
C ARG A 26 -9.49 -19.70 -8.41
N ALA A 27 -8.51 -18.84 -8.30
CA ALA A 27 -7.41 -18.75 -9.27
C ALA A 27 -6.26 -19.72 -8.97
N GLY A 28 -6.16 -20.22 -7.73
CA GLY A 28 -5.08 -21.07 -7.26
C GLY A 28 -3.74 -20.31 -7.19
N VAL A 29 -3.78 -19.05 -6.78
CA VAL A 29 -2.62 -18.17 -6.62
C VAL A 29 -2.41 -17.84 -5.17
N LYS A 30 -1.25 -17.30 -4.81
CA LYS A 30 -0.98 -16.73 -3.48
C LYS A 30 -1.17 -15.23 -3.47
N ILE A 31 -1.68 -14.71 -2.37
CA ILE A 31 -1.90 -13.28 -2.17
C ILE A 31 -1.22 -12.84 -0.88
N LEU A 32 -0.40 -11.79 -0.98
CA LEU A 32 0.37 -11.20 0.11
C LEU A 32 -0.13 -9.79 0.41
N LEU A 33 -0.19 -9.41 1.68
CA LEU A 33 -0.42 -8.02 2.08
C LEU A 33 0.84 -7.19 1.82
N ALA A 34 0.76 -6.13 1.02
CA ALA A 34 1.83 -5.15 0.90
C ALA A 34 1.80 -4.16 2.07
N GLN A 35 2.72 -4.34 3.03
CA GLN A 35 2.77 -3.57 4.29
C GLN A 35 2.96 -2.07 4.07
N LYS A 36 3.65 -1.67 3.01
CA LYS A 36 3.85 -0.24 2.65
C LYS A 36 2.55 0.55 2.52
N ALA A 37 1.44 -0.11 2.20
CA ALA A 37 0.13 0.53 2.10
C ALA A 37 -0.67 0.42 3.40
N PHE A 38 -0.52 -0.69 4.13
CA PHE A 38 -1.27 -0.95 5.35
C PHE A 38 -0.47 -1.86 6.28
N SER A 39 -0.02 -1.35 7.41
CA SER A 39 0.75 -2.10 8.40
C SER A 39 0.18 -1.98 9.82
N CYS A 40 -1.16 -1.90 9.95
CA CYS A 40 -1.83 -1.98 11.25
C CYS A 40 -1.74 -3.42 11.78
N TYR A 41 -0.61 -3.77 12.38
CA TYR A 41 -0.28 -5.14 12.81
C TYR A 41 -1.28 -5.74 13.80
N ALA A 42 -1.99 -4.93 14.57
CA ALA A 42 -3.08 -5.43 15.43
C ALA A 42 -4.19 -6.17 14.64
N THR A 43 -4.25 -5.99 13.31
CA THR A 43 -5.18 -6.69 12.41
C THR A 43 -4.53 -7.88 11.69
N TYR A 44 -3.24 -8.11 11.86
CA TYR A 44 -2.53 -9.21 11.19
C TYR A 44 -3.07 -10.61 11.52
N PRO A 45 -3.55 -10.89 12.73
CA PRO A 45 -4.23 -12.17 12.99
C PRO A 45 -5.48 -12.39 12.11
N LEU A 46 -6.20 -11.31 11.74
CA LEU A 46 -7.31 -11.40 10.80
C LEU A 46 -6.79 -11.59 9.36
N VAL A 47 -5.79 -10.82 8.94
CA VAL A 47 -5.16 -10.95 7.62
C VAL A 47 -4.62 -12.37 7.40
N ALA A 48 -3.94 -12.94 8.38
CA ALA A 48 -3.37 -14.29 8.34
C ALA A 48 -4.38 -15.42 8.11
N LYS A 49 -5.66 -15.21 8.46
CA LYS A 49 -6.73 -16.18 8.15
C LYS A 49 -7.07 -16.26 6.67
N HIS A 50 -6.84 -15.20 5.93
CA HIS A 50 -7.31 -15.02 4.55
C HIS A 50 -6.20 -15.01 3.51
N LEU A 51 -5.04 -14.45 3.85
CA LEU A 51 -3.91 -14.28 2.94
C LEU A 51 -2.74 -15.23 3.29
N ASP A 52 -1.85 -15.41 2.33
CA ASP A 52 -0.72 -16.35 2.46
C ASP A 52 0.44 -15.74 3.24
N GLY A 53 0.51 -14.41 3.31
CA GLY A 53 1.58 -13.72 4.02
C GLY A 53 1.62 -12.23 3.72
N THR A 54 2.84 -11.68 3.76
CA THR A 54 3.12 -10.26 3.56
C THR A 54 4.24 -10.03 2.56
N THR A 55 4.29 -8.82 2.01
CA THR A 55 5.47 -8.31 1.32
C THR A 55 5.95 -7.03 2.00
N ALA A 56 7.24 -6.97 2.28
CA ALA A 56 7.93 -5.88 2.95
C ALA A 56 8.77 -5.06 1.96
N SER A 57 8.97 -3.77 2.28
CA SER A 57 9.80 -2.85 1.49
C SER A 57 11.15 -2.56 2.14
N GLY A 58 11.41 -3.15 3.31
CA GLY A 58 12.66 -2.99 4.05
C GLY A 58 12.73 -3.87 5.29
N VAL A 59 13.83 -3.75 6.03
CA VAL A 59 14.15 -4.59 7.20
C VAL A 59 13.07 -4.53 8.28
N TYR A 60 12.57 -3.33 8.58
CA TYR A 60 11.61 -3.17 9.69
C TYR A 60 10.23 -3.74 9.36
N GLU A 61 9.76 -3.61 8.11
CA GLU A 61 8.52 -4.27 7.68
C GLU A 61 8.70 -5.80 7.67
N ALA A 62 9.85 -6.31 7.20
CA ALA A 62 10.13 -7.74 7.20
C ALA A 62 10.16 -8.31 8.63
N ARG A 63 10.76 -7.59 9.57
CA ARG A 63 10.77 -7.96 10.98
C ARG A 63 9.37 -7.90 11.60
N LEU A 64 8.61 -6.84 11.34
CA LEU A 64 7.24 -6.68 11.82
C LEU A 64 6.36 -7.87 11.38
N ALA A 65 6.47 -8.28 10.11
CA ALA A 65 5.75 -9.43 9.60
C ALA A 65 6.13 -10.73 10.31
N ALA A 66 7.42 -10.97 10.54
CA ALA A 66 7.89 -12.17 11.23
C ALA A 66 7.42 -12.22 12.69
N GLU A 67 7.35 -11.07 13.37
CA GLU A 67 6.91 -10.97 14.76
C GLU A 67 5.37 -11.08 14.89
N GLU A 68 4.61 -10.44 14.01
CA GLU A 68 3.16 -10.24 14.16
C GLU A 68 2.30 -11.16 13.27
N MET A 69 2.93 -11.85 12.30
CA MET A 69 2.27 -12.82 11.42
C MET A 69 3.10 -14.12 11.28
N PRO A 70 3.49 -14.75 12.38
CA PRO A 70 4.34 -15.93 12.36
C PRO A 70 3.69 -17.10 11.58
N GLY A 71 4.53 -17.87 10.87
CA GLY A 71 4.06 -19.03 10.11
C GLY A 71 3.38 -18.69 8.78
N ARG A 72 3.44 -17.43 8.35
CA ARG A 72 3.02 -16.99 7.02
C ARG A 72 4.23 -16.55 6.20
N GLU A 73 4.11 -16.62 4.87
CA GLU A 73 5.20 -16.21 3.99
C GLU A 73 5.52 -14.72 4.15
N ASN A 74 6.80 -14.42 4.17
CA ASN A 74 7.29 -13.06 4.28
C ASN A 74 8.25 -12.78 3.13
N HIS A 75 7.79 -12.00 2.15
CA HIS A 75 8.58 -11.54 1.03
C HIS A 75 9.19 -10.18 1.33
N VAL A 76 10.33 -9.88 0.74
CA VAL A 76 10.92 -8.52 0.86
C VAL A 76 11.49 -8.07 -0.49
N PHE A 77 11.21 -6.84 -0.84
CA PHE A 77 11.82 -6.13 -1.96
C PHE A 77 12.35 -4.77 -1.50
N ASN A 78 13.58 -4.46 -1.88
CA ASN A 78 14.13 -3.11 -1.71
C ASN A 78 14.97 -2.76 -2.94
N PRO A 79 14.93 -1.49 -3.41
CA PRO A 79 15.75 -1.05 -4.55
C PRO A 79 17.25 -1.21 -4.36
N ALA A 80 17.75 -1.14 -3.11
CA ALA A 80 19.17 -1.26 -2.82
C ALA A 80 19.41 -1.74 -1.38
N PHE A 81 19.70 -3.01 -1.22
CA PHE A 81 20.17 -3.56 0.07
C PHE A 81 21.67 -3.38 0.24
N THR A 82 22.10 -3.00 1.43
CA THR A 82 23.46 -3.20 1.89
C THR A 82 23.71 -4.67 2.25
N ALA A 83 24.97 -5.07 2.38
CA ALA A 83 25.31 -6.42 2.84
C ALA A 83 24.79 -6.71 4.27
N ALA A 84 24.74 -5.70 5.12
CA ALA A 84 24.20 -5.81 6.48
C ALA A 84 22.68 -6.05 6.45
N GLU A 85 21.95 -5.24 5.69
CA GLU A 85 20.50 -5.41 5.54
C GLU A 85 20.12 -6.76 4.90
N LEU A 86 20.88 -7.25 3.91
CA LEU A 86 20.66 -8.59 3.36
C LEU A 86 20.83 -9.69 4.42
N LYS A 87 21.85 -9.60 5.27
CA LYS A 87 22.03 -10.53 6.39
C LYS A 87 20.89 -10.46 7.40
N GLU A 88 20.34 -9.27 7.60
CA GLU A 88 19.26 -9.04 8.56
C GLU A 88 17.92 -9.55 8.01
N VAL A 89 17.54 -9.18 6.78
CA VAL A 89 16.27 -9.65 6.18
C VAL A 89 16.23 -11.17 6.01
N LEU A 90 17.37 -11.83 5.83
CA LEU A 90 17.48 -13.30 5.82
C LEU A 90 16.98 -13.98 7.09
N ARG A 91 16.87 -13.25 8.19
CA ARG A 91 16.36 -13.79 9.47
C ARG A 91 14.84 -13.81 9.50
N TYR A 92 14.20 -13.06 8.62
CA TYR A 92 12.77 -12.77 8.66
C TYR A 92 12.04 -13.16 7.37
N SER A 93 12.75 -13.33 6.25
CA SER A 93 12.10 -13.41 4.93
C SER A 93 12.34 -14.76 4.25
N ASP A 94 11.27 -15.30 3.68
CA ASP A 94 11.29 -16.52 2.87
C ASP A 94 11.75 -16.23 1.43
N HIS A 95 11.31 -15.09 0.89
CA HIS A 95 11.66 -14.63 -0.46
C HIS A 95 12.31 -13.25 -0.43
N ILE A 96 13.46 -13.11 -1.12
CA ILE A 96 14.16 -11.83 -1.26
C ILE A 96 14.22 -11.46 -2.74
N VAL A 97 13.60 -10.35 -3.10
CA VAL A 97 13.55 -9.84 -4.47
C VAL A 97 14.58 -8.72 -4.63
N LEU A 98 15.52 -8.92 -5.56
CA LEU A 98 16.58 -7.98 -5.86
C LEU A 98 16.18 -7.07 -7.01
N ASN A 99 16.68 -5.83 -7.00
CA ASN A 99 16.31 -4.83 -7.97
C ASN A 99 17.26 -4.73 -9.17
N SER A 100 18.47 -5.29 -9.06
CA SER A 100 19.50 -5.15 -10.07
C SER A 100 20.47 -6.34 -10.09
N LEU A 101 21.20 -6.50 -11.19
CA LEU A 101 22.20 -7.56 -11.32
C LEU A 101 23.35 -7.44 -10.30
N PRO A 102 23.89 -6.26 -9.97
CA PRO A 102 24.85 -6.13 -8.86
C PRO A 102 24.26 -6.60 -7.52
N GLN A 103 23.02 -6.25 -7.20
CA GLN A 103 22.32 -6.70 -6.00
C GLN A 103 22.16 -8.23 -6.00
N LEU A 104 21.81 -8.81 -7.12
CA LEU A 104 21.70 -10.26 -7.26
C LEU A 104 23.03 -10.97 -6.98
N ARG A 105 24.13 -10.48 -7.55
CA ARG A 105 25.46 -11.03 -7.27
C ARG A 105 25.85 -10.95 -5.79
N LEU A 106 25.51 -9.84 -5.13
CA LEU A 106 25.71 -9.67 -3.70
C LEU A 106 24.87 -10.66 -2.88
N ALA A 107 23.59 -10.79 -3.20
CA ALA A 107 22.65 -11.67 -2.50
C ALA A 107 23.05 -13.16 -2.65
N ARG A 108 23.47 -13.60 -3.83
CA ARG A 108 23.96 -14.98 -4.04
C ARG A 108 25.10 -15.37 -3.09
N ARG A 109 26.04 -14.44 -2.82
CA ARG A 109 27.15 -14.67 -1.86
C ARG A 109 26.69 -14.71 -0.42
N ILE A 110 25.67 -13.92 -0.06
CA ILE A 110 25.22 -13.78 1.33
C ILE A 110 24.16 -14.79 1.71
N CYS A 111 23.19 -15.03 0.82
CA CYS A 111 21.99 -15.80 1.14
C CYS A 111 22.24 -17.32 1.12
N SER A 112 23.15 -17.81 0.31
CA SER A 112 23.60 -19.24 0.31
C SER A 112 22.44 -20.25 0.42
N GLY A 113 21.35 -20.06 -0.32
CA GLY A 113 20.19 -20.96 -0.34
C GLY A 113 19.24 -20.90 0.87
N ARG A 114 19.45 -19.95 1.80
CA ARG A 114 18.58 -19.78 3.00
C ARG A 114 17.28 -19.06 2.73
N ALA A 115 17.17 -18.38 1.60
CA ALA A 115 15.93 -17.74 1.14
C ALA A 115 15.80 -17.94 -0.37
N SER A 116 14.56 -17.94 -0.86
CA SER A 116 14.25 -17.95 -2.29
C SER A 116 14.58 -16.60 -2.91
N LEU A 117 15.45 -16.57 -3.92
CA LEU A 117 15.88 -15.34 -4.56
C LEU A 117 15.09 -15.06 -5.83
N GLY A 118 14.64 -13.82 -5.96
CA GLY A 118 13.99 -13.31 -7.17
C GLY A 118 14.64 -12.04 -7.71
N LEU A 119 14.33 -11.74 -8.96
CA LEU A 119 14.74 -10.48 -9.60
C LEU A 119 13.50 -9.69 -9.99
N ARG A 120 13.43 -8.43 -9.58
CA ARG A 120 12.46 -7.50 -10.12
C ARG A 120 12.88 -7.11 -11.53
N VAL A 121 11.98 -7.32 -12.47
CA VAL A 121 12.15 -6.90 -13.86
C VAL A 121 11.22 -5.72 -14.16
N ASN A 122 11.62 -4.88 -15.11
CA ASN A 122 10.78 -3.84 -15.64
C ASN A 122 10.14 -4.35 -16.94
N PRO A 123 8.82 -4.55 -16.99
CA PRO A 123 8.15 -5.05 -18.19
C PRO A 123 8.23 -4.08 -19.38
N GLY A 124 8.53 -2.81 -19.14
CA GLY A 124 8.56 -1.77 -20.17
C GLY A 124 7.15 -1.34 -20.62
N TYR A 125 6.16 -1.56 -19.76
CA TYR A 125 4.76 -1.21 -19.99
C TYR A 125 4.08 -0.80 -18.69
N SER A 126 3.42 0.34 -18.70
CA SER A 126 2.57 0.85 -17.64
C SER A 126 1.55 1.82 -18.23
N GLU A 127 0.34 1.83 -17.67
CA GLU A 127 -0.74 2.77 -18.02
C GLU A 127 -0.97 3.79 -16.91
N ILE A 128 0.02 4.00 -16.04
CA ILE A 128 -0.02 5.02 -14.99
C ILE A 128 0.28 6.38 -15.64
N GLU A 129 -0.64 7.32 -15.48
CA GLU A 129 -0.55 8.65 -16.11
C GLU A 129 0.54 9.54 -15.48
N HIS A 130 0.75 9.40 -14.17
CA HIS A 130 1.67 10.22 -13.41
C HIS A 130 3.01 9.52 -13.18
N ASP A 131 4.10 10.10 -13.67
CA ASP A 131 5.44 9.52 -13.59
C ASP A 131 5.91 9.20 -12.17
N ILE A 132 5.45 9.94 -11.17
CA ILE A 132 5.78 9.71 -9.75
C ILE A 132 5.37 8.30 -9.28
N TYR A 133 4.31 7.73 -9.86
CA TYR A 133 3.82 6.38 -9.56
C TYR A 133 4.14 5.36 -10.64
N ASN A 134 4.73 5.78 -11.76
CA ASN A 134 5.02 4.92 -12.90
C ASN A 134 6.41 4.26 -12.79
N PRO A 135 6.53 2.98 -12.40
CA PRO A 135 7.80 2.31 -12.28
C PRO A 135 8.46 1.99 -13.62
N CYS A 136 7.75 2.22 -14.74
CA CYS A 136 8.26 2.03 -16.09
C CYS A 136 8.62 3.36 -16.78
N ALA A 137 8.49 4.50 -16.11
CA ALA A 137 8.86 5.81 -16.63
C ALA A 137 10.35 5.84 -17.04
N PRO A 138 10.73 6.69 -18.02
CA PRO A 138 12.12 6.91 -18.36
C PRO A 138 12.97 7.29 -17.13
N GLY A 139 14.13 6.65 -16.98
CA GLY A 139 14.99 6.88 -15.81
C GLY A 139 14.53 6.21 -14.51
N SER A 140 13.47 5.41 -14.52
CA SER A 140 13.06 4.65 -13.35
C SER A 140 14.18 3.74 -12.85
N ARG A 141 14.39 3.76 -11.52
CA ARG A 141 15.35 2.89 -10.84
C ARG A 141 14.80 1.49 -10.52
N LEU A 142 13.54 1.20 -10.87
CA LEU A 142 12.82 0.03 -10.40
C LEU A 142 12.78 -1.10 -11.44
N GLY A 143 13.49 -2.20 -11.12
CA GLY A 143 13.51 -3.41 -11.92
C GLY A 143 14.45 -3.34 -13.13
N VAL A 144 14.93 -4.50 -13.57
CA VAL A 144 15.86 -4.64 -14.70
C VAL A 144 15.08 -4.67 -16.03
N PRO A 145 15.28 -3.69 -16.94
CA PRO A 145 14.68 -3.73 -18.26
C PRO A 145 15.21 -4.92 -19.09
N ARG A 146 14.35 -5.45 -19.98
CA ARG A 146 14.68 -6.66 -20.78
C ARG A 146 16.01 -6.56 -21.53
N LYS A 147 16.33 -5.40 -22.10
CA LYS A 147 17.54 -5.18 -22.90
C LYS A 147 18.85 -5.37 -22.12
N PHE A 148 18.81 -5.27 -20.80
CA PHE A 148 19.96 -5.42 -19.90
C PHE A 148 20.05 -6.81 -19.24
N LEU A 149 19.12 -7.72 -19.57
CA LEU A 149 19.03 -9.05 -18.94
C LEU A 149 19.45 -10.13 -19.94
N LYS A 150 20.45 -10.92 -19.57
CA LYS A 150 20.89 -12.12 -20.27
C LYS A 150 20.33 -13.37 -19.59
N ALA A 151 20.37 -14.51 -20.29
CA ALA A 151 19.89 -15.79 -19.74
C ALA A 151 20.74 -16.26 -18.54
N GLU A 152 22.04 -15.99 -18.60
CA GLU A 152 23.01 -16.36 -17.56
C GLU A 152 22.75 -15.60 -16.25
N ASP A 153 22.23 -14.39 -16.34
CA ASP A 153 21.91 -13.59 -15.15
C ASP A 153 20.83 -14.25 -14.27
N LEU A 154 19.98 -15.09 -14.88
CA LEU A 154 18.86 -15.77 -14.21
C LEU A 154 19.23 -17.16 -13.68
N GLU A 155 20.45 -17.66 -13.89
CA GLU A 155 20.87 -18.94 -13.35
C GLU A 155 20.82 -18.92 -11.81
N GLY A 156 20.20 -19.95 -11.23
CA GLY A 156 20.04 -20.09 -9.79
C GLY A 156 19.07 -19.10 -9.14
N LEU A 157 18.25 -18.39 -9.93
CA LEU A 157 17.10 -17.68 -9.43
C LEU A 157 15.87 -18.59 -9.33
N ASP A 158 15.10 -18.37 -8.28
CA ASP A 158 13.83 -19.06 -8.07
C ASP A 158 12.65 -18.33 -8.71
N GLY A 159 12.72 -16.99 -8.85
CA GLY A 159 11.57 -16.26 -9.33
C GLY A 159 11.83 -14.93 -10.01
N ILE A 160 10.78 -14.46 -10.68
CA ILE A 160 10.73 -13.13 -11.31
C ILE A 160 9.57 -12.35 -10.71
N HIS A 161 9.82 -11.10 -10.40
CA HIS A 161 8.84 -10.14 -9.89
C HIS A 161 8.72 -8.95 -10.83
N PHE A 162 7.52 -8.43 -11.04
CA PHE A 162 7.28 -7.10 -11.58
C PHE A 162 6.19 -6.40 -10.80
N HIS A 163 6.22 -5.07 -10.82
CA HIS A 163 5.18 -4.22 -10.24
C HIS A 163 5.10 -2.96 -11.09
N SER A 164 4.06 -2.82 -11.92
CA SER A 164 3.89 -1.75 -12.89
C SER A 164 2.47 -1.18 -12.93
N MET A 165 1.67 -1.51 -11.93
CA MET A 165 0.29 -1.04 -11.79
C MET A 165 0.14 -0.20 -10.52
N CYS A 166 -0.79 0.76 -10.54
CA CYS A 166 -1.24 1.54 -9.39
C CYS A 166 -2.74 1.85 -9.57
N GLU A 167 -3.58 1.41 -8.63
CA GLU A 167 -5.04 1.58 -8.61
C GLU A 167 -5.79 1.19 -9.91
N GLN A 168 -5.30 0.17 -10.60
CA GLN A 168 -5.81 -0.18 -11.94
C GLN A 168 -6.68 -1.43 -11.95
N GLY A 169 -7.50 -1.52 -13.01
CA GLY A 169 -8.37 -2.65 -13.29
C GLY A 169 -7.65 -3.87 -13.86
N VAL A 170 -8.37 -4.97 -13.96
CA VAL A 170 -7.84 -6.23 -14.49
C VAL A 170 -7.51 -6.18 -15.98
N ASP A 171 -8.17 -5.31 -16.73
CA ASP A 171 -7.90 -5.08 -18.16
C ASP A 171 -6.45 -4.61 -18.37
N VAL A 172 -5.95 -3.74 -17.50
CA VAL A 172 -4.53 -3.31 -17.49
C VAL A 172 -3.61 -4.48 -17.18
N LEU A 173 -3.98 -5.35 -16.22
CA LEU A 173 -3.20 -6.57 -15.95
C LEU A 173 -3.11 -7.46 -17.19
N VAL A 174 -4.22 -7.64 -17.91
CA VAL A 174 -4.25 -8.47 -19.15
C VAL A 174 -3.24 -7.94 -20.16
N ARG A 175 -3.25 -6.63 -20.43
CA ARG A 175 -2.30 -6.00 -21.35
C ARG A 175 -0.86 -6.05 -20.84
N THR A 176 -0.67 -5.82 -19.56
CA THR A 176 0.66 -5.92 -18.91
C THR A 176 1.24 -7.32 -19.05
N LEU A 177 0.43 -8.37 -18.81
CA LEU A 177 0.87 -9.76 -18.95
C LEU A 177 1.27 -10.10 -20.38
N GLN A 178 0.57 -9.60 -21.39
CA GLN A 178 0.95 -9.80 -22.80
C GLN A 178 2.37 -9.26 -23.08
N VAL A 179 2.66 -8.04 -22.61
CA VAL A 179 4.00 -7.44 -22.77
C VAL A 179 5.04 -8.16 -21.91
N PHE A 180 4.70 -8.52 -20.69
CA PHE A 180 5.57 -9.26 -19.80
C PHE A 180 5.95 -10.63 -20.38
N GLU A 181 4.97 -11.39 -20.85
CA GLU A 181 5.22 -12.72 -21.47
C GLU A 181 6.05 -12.60 -22.75
N LYS A 182 5.78 -11.59 -23.59
CA LYS A 182 6.61 -11.30 -24.78
C LYS A 182 8.07 -11.08 -24.42
N ASN A 183 8.32 -10.33 -23.35
CA ASN A 183 9.68 -9.92 -22.96
C ASN A 183 10.39 -10.97 -22.09
N PHE A 184 9.67 -11.64 -21.19
CA PHE A 184 10.26 -12.50 -20.16
C PHE A 184 9.75 -13.94 -20.18
N GLY A 185 8.72 -14.26 -20.97
CA GLY A 185 8.06 -15.58 -20.98
C GLY A 185 9.00 -16.75 -21.20
N LYS A 186 10.04 -16.60 -22.05
CA LYS A 186 11.05 -17.65 -22.29
C LYS A 186 11.87 -18.05 -21.06
N PHE A 187 11.88 -17.22 -20.01
CA PHE A 187 12.62 -17.50 -18.77
C PHE A 187 11.75 -18.21 -17.73
N LEU A 188 10.42 -18.04 -17.82
CA LEU A 188 9.47 -18.55 -16.83
C LEU A 188 9.53 -20.07 -16.60
N PRO A 189 9.75 -20.92 -17.62
CA PRO A 189 9.85 -22.37 -17.39
C PRO A 189 11.00 -22.81 -16.46
N ARG A 190 11.98 -21.94 -16.21
CA ARG A 190 13.11 -22.20 -15.30
C ARG A 190 12.86 -21.66 -13.89
N MET A 191 11.78 -20.94 -13.67
CA MET A 191 11.44 -20.32 -12.38
C MET A 191 10.51 -21.25 -11.58
N LYS A 192 10.54 -21.11 -10.26
CA LYS A 192 9.60 -21.75 -9.33
C LYS A 192 8.38 -20.86 -9.11
N TRP A 193 8.55 -19.54 -9.19
CA TRP A 193 7.48 -18.59 -8.96
C TRP A 193 7.60 -17.34 -9.82
N VAL A 194 6.46 -16.67 -9.96
CA VAL A 194 6.34 -15.33 -10.54
C VAL A 194 5.44 -14.47 -9.67
N ASN A 195 5.81 -13.21 -9.48
CA ASN A 195 5.07 -12.26 -8.67
C ASN A 195 4.68 -11.06 -9.53
N PHE A 196 3.39 -10.79 -9.64
CA PHE A 196 2.84 -9.70 -10.46
C PHE A 196 2.79 -8.37 -9.70
N GLY A 197 3.25 -8.33 -8.44
CA GLY A 197 3.24 -7.14 -7.63
C GLY A 197 1.84 -6.72 -7.19
N GLY A 198 1.74 -5.46 -6.81
CA GLY A 198 0.50 -4.83 -6.37
C GLY A 198 -0.10 -3.88 -7.42
N GLY A 199 -0.92 -2.94 -6.94
CA GLY A 199 -1.62 -1.96 -7.77
C GLY A 199 -2.93 -2.49 -8.39
N HIS A 200 -3.32 -3.71 -8.03
CA HIS A 200 -4.59 -4.31 -8.40
C HIS A 200 -5.69 -3.83 -7.45
N HIS A 201 -6.63 -3.07 -7.95
CA HIS A 201 -7.72 -2.50 -7.15
C HIS A 201 -8.90 -3.47 -6.95
N ILE A 202 -8.59 -4.72 -6.55
CA ILE A 202 -9.48 -5.90 -6.57
C ILE A 202 -10.77 -5.68 -5.79
N THR A 203 -10.71 -4.98 -4.68
CA THR A 203 -11.86 -4.74 -3.78
C THR A 203 -12.64 -3.47 -4.10
N LYS A 204 -12.20 -2.70 -5.11
CA LYS A 204 -12.94 -1.54 -5.60
C LYS A 204 -14.25 -1.97 -6.26
N LYS A 205 -15.30 -1.23 -5.96
CA LYS A 205 -16.61 -1.44 -6.58
C LYS A 205 -16.50 -1.38 -8.11
N GLY A 206 -17.03 -2.42 -8.79
CA GLY A 206 -16.99 -2.52 -10.25
C GLY A 206 -15.72 -3.19 -10.82
N TYR A 207 -14.78 -3.62 -9.99
CA TYR A 207 -13.65 -4.41 -10.47
C TYR A 207 -14.10 -5.78 -10.99
N ASP A 208 -13.64 -6.19 -12.17
CA ASP A 208 -14.03 -7.48 -12.76
C ASP A 208 -13.20 -8.64 -12.18
N VAL A 209 -13.67 -9.14 -11.04
CA VAL A 209 -13.07 -10.31 -10.37
C VAL A 209 -13.16 -11.58 -11.21
N ARG A 210 -14.17 -11.73 -12.09
CA ARG A 210 -14.31 -12.92 -12.95
C ARG A 210 -13.20 -12.95 -13.99
N LEU A 211 -12.96 -11.81 -14.63
CA LEU A 211 -11.87 -11.66 -15.59
C LEU A 211 -10.51 -11.87 -14.90
N LEU A 212 -10.31 -11.35 -13.68
CA LEU A 212 -9.08 -11.60 -12.92
C LEU A 212 -8.83 -13.10 -12.71
N VAL A 213 -9.80 -13.82 -12.19
CA VAL A 213 -9.69 -15.26 -11.95
C VAL A 213 -9.41 -16.01 -13.25
N LYS A 214 -10.10 -15.65 -14.35
CA LYS A 214 -9.87 -16.23 -15.67
C LYS A 214 -8.43 -15.98 -16.13
N THR A 215 -7.96 -14.73 -16.08
CA THR A 215 -6.62 -14.32 -16.52
C THR A 215 -5.52 -15.08 -15.76
N LEU A 216 -5.66 -15.17 -14.44
CA LEU A 216 -4.69 -15.89 -13.59
C LEU A 216 -4.70 -17.40 -13.87
N ARG A 217 -5.87 -18.02 -14.06
CA ARG A 217 -5.99 -19.43 -14.44
C ARG A 217 -5.36 -19.71 -15.80
N ASP A 218 -5.62 -18.86 -16.79
CA ASP A 218 -5.10 -19.01 -18.14
C ASP A 218 -3.56 -18.86 -18.13
N PHE A 219 -3.02 -17.95 -17.34
CA PHE A 219 -1.58 -17.83 -17.13
C PHE A 219 -1.00 -19.11 -16.50
N ARG A 220 -1.60 -19.61 -15.43
CA ARG A 220 -1.15 -20.86 -14.77
C ARG A 220 -1.22 -22.09 -15.67
N ARG A 221 -2.19 -22.17 -16.58
CA ARG A 221 -2.24 -23.26 -17.58
C ARG A 221 -1.06 -23.22 -18.54
N ARG A 222 -0.59 -22.03 -18.92
CA ARG A 222 0.60 -21.88 -19.77
C ARG A 222 1.89 -22.20 -19.02
N TYR A 223 1.91 -21.95 -17.71
CA TYR A 223 3.09 -22.17 -16.84
C TYR A 223 2.69 -22.99 -15.60
N PRO A 224 2.39 -24.29 -15.75
CA PRO A 224 1.78 -25.10 -14.68
C PRO A 224 2.69 -25.32 -13.45
N ASN A 225 4.01 -25.20 -13.61
CA ASN A 225 4.97 -25.37 -12.53
C ASN A 225 5.28 -24.10 -11.75
N LEU A 226 4.70 -22.95 -12.16
CA LEU A 226 4.92 -21.68 -11.49
C LEU A 226 3.90 -21.45 -10.38
N GLU A 227 4.38 -21.07 -9.21
CA GLU A 227 3.56 -20.42 -8.21
C GLU A 227 3.38 -18.95 -8.59
N VAL A 228 2.15 -18.45 -8.54
CA VAL A 228 1.81 -17.08 -8.93
C VAL A 228 1.44 -16.28 -7.70
N TYR A 229 2.06 -15.12 -7.52
CA TYR A 229 1.81 -14.19 -6.41
C TYR A 229 1.19 -12.88 -6.88
N LEU A 230 0.32 -12.32 -6.03
CA LEU A 230 -0.15 -10.94 -6.09
C LEU A 230 0.17 -10.24 -4.76
N GLU A 231 0.46 -8.94 -4.80
CA GLU A 231 0.82 -8.13 -3.63
C GLU A 231 -0.13 -6.92 -3.46
N PRO A 232 -1.46 -7.11 -3.34
CA PRO A 232 -2.34 -5.99 -3.06
C PRO A 232 -2.00 -5.39 -1.68
N GLY A 233 -1.90 -4.07 -1.62
CA GLY A 233 -1.80 -3.34 -0.37
C GLY A 233 -3.08 -2.57 -0.10
N GLU A 234 -3.33 -1.59 -0.95
CA GLU A 234 -4.51 -0.73 -0.90
C GLU A 234 -5.82 -1.52 -0.93
N ALA A 235 -5.96 -2.48 -1.85
CA ALA A 235 -7.15 -3.31 -1.94
C ALA A 235 -7.46 -4.12 -0.66
N VAL A 236 -6.48 -4.34 0.22
CA VAL A 236 -6.71 -5.02 1.51
C VAL A 236 -7.53 -4.14 2.44
N ALA A 237 -7.17 -2.87 2.57
CA ALA A 237 -7.79 -1.96 3.53
C ALA A 237 -8.63 -0.84 2.88
N LEU A 238 -8.99 -0.98 1.60
CA LEU A 238 -9.83 -0.02 0.88
C LEU A 238 -11.15 0.21 1.62
N ASN A 239 -11.46 1.47 1.89
CA ASN A 239 -12.62 1.92 2.67
C ASN A 239 -12.72 1.32 4.10
N ALA A 240 -11.65 0.71 4.60
CA ALA A 240 -11.64 0.09 5.92
C ALA A 240 -11.13 1.01 7.03
N GLY A 241 -10.91 2.30 6.76
CA GLY A 241 -10.50 3.24 7.80
C GLY A 241 -10.86 4.66 7.50
N THR A 242 -11.01 5.42 8.57
CA THR A 242 -11.34 6.85 8.53
C THR A 242 -10.38 7.65 9.41
N LEU A 243 -10.18 8.93 9.09
CA LEU A 243 -9.54 9.90 9.99
C LEU A 243 -10.62 10.83 10.54
N VAL A 244 -10.79 10.79 11.85
CA VAL A 244 -11.72 11.68 12.57
C VAL A 244 -10.94 12.86 13.11
N THR A 245 -11.45 14.07 12.86
CA THR A 245 -10.82 15.34 13.21
C THR A 245 -11.87 16.32 13.73
N THR A 246 -11.43 17.36 14.40
CA THR A 246 -12.30 18.41 14.97
C THR A 246 -11.93 19.78 14.40
N VAL A 247 -12.96 20.59 14.09
CA VAL A 247 -12.79 22.00 13.73
C VAL A 247 -12.29 22.77 14.96
N ARG A 248 -11.12 23.39 14.85
CA ARG A 248 -10.47 24.15 15.93
C ARG A 248 -10.79 25.63 15.88
N GLU A 249 -10.85 26.17 14.66
CA GLU A 249 -11.07 27.58 14.41
C GLU A 249 -11.76 27.77 13.07
N ILE A 250 -12.50 28.87 12.92
CA ILE A 250 -13.08 29.31 11.66
C ILE A 250 -12.74 30.78 11.47
N VAL A 251 -12.08 31.07 10.35
CA VAL A 251 -11.74 32.45 9.96
C VAL A 251 -12.35 32.76 8.59
N ASP A 252 -12.65 34.04 8.36
CA ASP A 252 -13.14 34.51 7.06
C ASP A 252 -12.36 35.77 6.64
N TYR A 253 -11.52 35.61 5.65
CA TYR A 253 -10.75 36.68 5.02
C TYR A 253 -11.10 36.81 3.53
N GLY A 254 -12.38 36.73 3.21
CA GLY A 254 -12.92 36.70 1.85
C GLY A 254 -13.26 35.30 1.34
N MET A 255 -12.87 34.27 2.11
CA MET A 255 -13.25 32.88 1.95
C MET A 255 -13.29 32.22 3.34
N PRO A 256 -14.37 31.54 3.71
CA PRO A 256 -14.44 30.84 4.99
C PRO A 256 -13.42 29.67 5.03
N ILE A 257 -12.59 29.68 6.05
CA ILE A 257 -11.55 28.64 6.27
C ILE A 257 -11.81 27.97 7.63
N ALA A 258 -11.93 26.66 7.65
CA ALA A 258 -12.00 25.88 8.87
C ALA A 258 -10.64 25.21 9.13
N ILE A 259 -9.99 25.57 10.23
CA ILE A 259 -8.73 25.00 10.69
C ILE A 259 -9.05 23.79 11.56
N LEU A 260 -8.49 22.65 11.20
CA LEU A 260 -8.72 21.35 11.86
C LEU A 260 -7.57 21.02 12.83
N ASP A 261 -7.76 20.01 13.68
CA ASP A 261 -6.66 19.40 14.43
C ASP A 261 -5.93 18.28 13.65
N ALA A 262 -6.37 17.99 12.44
CA ALA A 262 -5.63 17.19 11.45
C ALA A 262 -4.91 18.10 10.45
N SER A 263 -3.85 17.59 9.86
CA SER A 263 -2.97 18.26 8.90
C SER A 263 -2.86 17.43 7.63
N ALA A 264 -2.90 18.08 6.46
CA ALA A 264 -2.59 17.43 5.20
C ALA A 264 -1.13 16.93 5.22
N GLU A 265 -0.19 17.80 5.62
CA GLU A 265 1.24 17.48 5.68
C GLU A 265 1.55 16.31 6.62
N CYS A 266 0.95 16.31 7.82
CA CYS A 266 1.35 15.35 8.86
C CYS A 266 0.53 14.07 8.85
N HIS A 267 -0.74 14.10 8.46
CA HIS A 267 -1.68 13.01 8.69
C HIS A 267 -2.26 12.40 7.42
N MET A 268 -2.10 13.06 6.26
CA MET A 268 -2.54 12.60 4.95
C MET A 268 -1.65 13.19 3.83
N PRO A 269 -0.32 12.94 3.87
CA PRO A 269 0.63 13.67 3.01
C PRO A 269 0.41 13.46 1.51
N ASP A 270 -0.24 12.37 1.08
CA ASP A 270 -0.59 12.17 -0.32
C ASP A 270 -1.52 13.27 -0.88
N VAL A 271 -2.27 13.97 -0.02
CA VAL A 271 -3.07 15.15 -0.41
C VAL A 271 -2.19 16.26 -1.00
N ILE A 272 -0.94 16.37 -0.54
CA ILE A 272 0.04 17.36 -1.02
C ILE A 272 0.96 16.75 -2.07
N GLU A 273 1.46 15.52 -1.85
CA GLU A 273 2.40 14.84 -2.75
C GLU A 273 1.80 14.54 -4.12
N MET A 274 0.51 14.19 -4.15
CA MET A 274 -0.26 13.90 -5.34
C MET A 274 -1.65 14.50 -5.17
N PRO A 275 -1.83 15.80 -5.41
CA PRO A 275 -3.00 16.54 -4.99
C PRO A 275 -4.32 15.89 -5.37
N TYR A 276 -5.05 15.45 -4.37
CA TYR A 276 -6.42 14.98 -4.48
C TYR A 276 -7.24 15.49 -3.30
N ARG A 277 -8.55 15.40 -3.39
CA ARG A 277 -9.46 15.81 -2.33
C ARG A 277 -10.05 14.56 -1.68
N PRO A 278 -9.64 14.21 -0.44
CA PRO A 278 -10.16 13.03 0.23
C PRO A 278 -11.68 13.07 0.37
N PRO A 279 -12.40 11.95 0.24
CA PRO A 279 -13.81 11.90 0.53
C PRO A 279 -14.09 12.31 1.98
N LEU A 280 -15.06 13.17 2.19
CA LEU A 280 -15.46 13.64 3.51
C LEU A 280 -16.95 13.33 3.73
N ARG A 281 -17.25 12.62 4.81
CA ARG A 281 -18.60 12.14 5.11
C ARG A 281 -19.57 13.31 5.23
N GLY A 282 -20.65 13.25 4.47
CA GLY A 282 -21.70 14.25 4.49
C GLY A 282 -21.35 15.57 3.81
N ALA A 283 -20.12 15.77 3.32
CA ALA A 283 -19.74 16.93 2.54
C ALA A 283 -20.00 16.73 1.03
N GLY A 284 -19.98 17.83 0.29
CA GLY A 284 -20.04 17.87 -1.16
C GLY A 284 -18.79 18.55 -1.76
N LYS A 285 -18.73 18.62 -3.08
CA LYS A 285 -17.73 19.43 -3.80
C LYS A 285 -17.93 20.92 -3.47
N SER A 286 -16.90 21.72 -3.71
CA SER A 286 -17.01 23.18 -3.58
C SER A 286 -18.24 23.71 -4.32
N GLY A 287 -19.08 24.49 -3.65
CA GLY A 287 -20.30 25.07 -4.22
C GLY A 287 -21.49 24.11 -4.42
N GLU A 288 -21.36 22.82 -4.15
CA GLU A 288 -22.46 21.84 -4.32
C GLU A 288 -23.52 22.00 -3.24
N LYS A 289 -23.14 22.41 -2.04
CA LYS A 289 -24.04 22.65 -0.90
C LYS A 289 -23.96 24.10 -0.43
N LYS A 290 -24.81 24.45 0.53
CA LYS A 290 -25.10 25.81 0.95
C LYS A 290 -23.91 26.61 1.49
N CYS A 291 -22.98 25.92 2.19
CA CYS A 291 -21.87 26.57 2.90
C CYS A 291 -20.55 25.92 2.44
N THR A 292 -19.68 26.70 1.80
CA THR A 292 -18.37 26.21 1.33
C THR A 292 -17.28 26.70 2.28
N TYR A 293 -16.35 25.80 2.60
CA TYR A 293 -15.18 26.06 3.43
C TYR A 293 -13.94 25.47 2.77
N ARG A 294 -12.82 26.17 2.88
CA ARG A 294 -11.50 25.57 2.77
C ARG A 294 -11.15 24.89 4.09
N LEU A 295 -10.74 23.63 4.05
CA LEU A 295 -10.26 22.90 5.20
C LEU A 295 -8.73 22.92 5.20
N GLY A 296 -8.12 23.35 6.29
CA GLY A 296 -6.67 23.43 6.46
C GLY A 296 -6.21 22.85 7.78
N GLY A 297 -4.93 22.48 7.85
CA GLY A 297 -4.27 22.02 9.07
C GLY A 297 -3.68 23.18 9.88
N PRO A 298 -3.15 22.89 11.09
CA PRO A 298 -2.63 23.89 12.00
C PRO A 298 -1.11 24.07 11.91
N THR A 299 -0.44 23.52 10.89
CA THR A 299 1.01 23.68 10.74
C THR A 299 1.39 25.03 10.14
N CYS A 300 2.66 25.41 10.24
CA CYS A 300 3.17 26.65 9.64
C CYS A 300 3.39 26.53 8.12
N LEU A 301 3.17 25.37 7.52
CA LEU A 301 3.25 25.19 6.07
C LEU A 301 2.06 25.87 5.41
N ALA A 302 2.29 26.90 4.58
CA ALA A 302 1.21 27.59 3.86
C ALA A 302 0.37 26.64 2.99
N GLY A 303 0.95 25.56 2.51
CA GLY A 303 0.30 24.51 1.73
C GLY A 303 -0.41 23.43 2.55
N ASP A 304 -0.51 23.55 3.88
CA ASP A 304 -1.25 22.60 4.72
C ASP A 304 -2.77 22.76 4.53
N VAL A 305 -3.21 22.49 3.32
CA VAL A 305 -4.60 22.62 2.85
C VAL A 305 -5.09 21.25 2.41
N ILE A 306 -6.22 20.81 3.00
CA ILE A 306 -6.83 19.51 2.67
C ILE A 306 -7.71 19.63 1.42
N GLY A 307 -8.42 20.75 1.29
CA GLY A 307 -9.25 21.04 0.13
C GLY A 307 -10.49 21.87 0.43
N ASP A 308 -11.25 22.17 -0.63
CA ASP A 308 -12.48 22.95 -0.53
C ASP A 308 -13.69 21.99 -0.55
N TYR A 309 -14.56 22.15 0.46
CA TYR A 309 -15.74 21.29 0.69
C TYR A 309 -16.98 22.13 0.95
N SER A 310 -18.15 21.61 0.64
CA SER A 310 -19.41 22.24 0.95
C SER A 310 -20.28 21.41 1.90
N PHE A 311 -21.03 22.10 2.76
CA PHE A 311 -21.85 21.53 3.81
C PHE A 311 -23.29 22.06 3.73
N ALA A 312 -24.26 21.25 4.17
CA ALA A 312 -25.67 21.65 4.20
C ALA A 312 -25.95 22.75 5.25
N ARG A 313 -25.16 22.83 6.33
CA ARG A 313 -25.20 23.81 7.40
C ARG A 313 -23.82 24.42 7.63
N PRO A 314 -23.76 25.64 8.22
CA PRO A 314 -22.48 26.20 8.63
C PRO A 314 -21.73 25.25 9.60
N LEU A 315 -20.43 25.18 9.46
CA LEU A 315 -19.55 24.54 10.43
C LEU A 315 -19.44 25.40 11.70
N LYS A 316 -19.16 24.74 12.81
CA LYS A 316 -18.87 25.35 14.10
C LYS A 316 -17.59 24.80 14.69
N VAL A 317 -16.90 25.59 15.49
CA VAL A 317 -15.80 25.12 16.34
C VAL A 317 -16.33 23.97 17.21
N GLY A 318 -15.60 22.84 17.23
CA GLY A 318 -16.00 21.62 17.90
C GLY A 318 -16.75 20.61 17.03
N ASP A 319 -17.16 20.95 15.80
CA ASP A 319 -17.74 19.97 14.88
C ASP A 319 -16.70 18.90 14.52
N GLU A 320 -17.09 17.62 14.64
CA GLU A 320 -16.27 16.50 14.17
C GLU A 320 -16.50 16.27 12.67
N LEU A 321 -15.40 16.09 11.95
CA LEU A 321 -15.37 15.75 10.53
C LEU A 321 -14.71 14.39 10.36
N VAL A 322 -15.18 13.60 9.36
CA VAL A 322 -14.73 12.23 9.13
C VAL A 322 -14.28 12.09 7.69
N PHE A 323 -12.98 12.08 7.48
CA PHE A 323 -12.38 11.73 6.18
C PHE A 323 -12.44 10.23 5.98
N GLU A 324 -12.91 9.80 4.80
CA GLU A 324 -13.07 8.40 4.44
C GLU A 324 -11.82 7.87 3.71
N ASP A 325 -11.66 6.55 3.73
CA ASP A 325 -10.55 5.83 3.09
C ASP A 325 -9.15 6.26 3.57
N MET A 326 -8.99 6.44 4.89
CA MET A 326 -7.78 6.92 5.53
C MET A 326 -6.93 5.82 6.20
N ALA A 327 -7.18 4.54 5.90
CA ALA A 327 -6.34 3.45 6.42
C ALA A 327 -5.11 3.19 5.57
N ILE A 328 -5.21 3.45 4.27
CA ILE A 328 -4.19 3.11 3.27
C ILE A 328 -3.25 4.29 3.01
N TYR A 329 -1.96 4.03 3.01
CA TYR A 329 -0.84 4.97 2.87
C TYR A 329 -0.80 6.08 3.93
N THR A 330 -1.90 6.63 4.38
CA THR A 330 -1.97 7.72 5.37
C THR A 330 -1.31 7.35 6.70
N MET A 331 -1.72 6.25 7.34
CA MET A 331 -1.16 5.84 8.64
C MET A 331 0.34 5.50 8.56
N VAL A 332 0.81 4.93 7.47
CA VAL A 332 2.21 4.51 7.28
C VAL A 332 3.12 5.66 6.85
N LYS A 333 2.55 6.75 6.30
CA LYS A 333 3.28 7.93 5.81
C LYS A 333 3.22 9.10 6.78
N ASN A 334 2.45 9.02 7.87
CA ASN A 334 2.28 10.14 8.80
C ASN A 334 3.61 10.57 9.45
N ASN A 335 3.68 11.85 9.83
CA ASN A 335 4.85 12.46 10.42
C ASN A 335 4.48 13.44 11.54
N THR A 336 5.49 14.04 12.16
CA THR A 336 5.33 14.95 13.30
C THR A 336 5.93 16.34 13.04
N PHE A 337 5.87 16.80 11.79
CA PHE A 337 6.30 18.16 11.45
C PHE A 337 5.61 19.20 12.35
N ASN A 338 6.30 20.28 12.69
CA ASN A 338 5.86 21.30 13.65
C ASN A 338 5.49 20.78 15.05
N GLY A 339 5.94 19.58 15.44
CA GLY A 339 5.53 18.97 16.71
C GLY A 339 4.10 18.46 16.72
N MET A 340 3.47 18.27 15.57
CA MET A 340 2.13 17.70 15.47
C MET A 340 2.09 16.31 16.12
N PRO A 341 1.12 16.05 17.01
CA PRO A 341 0.93 14.71 17.56
C PRO A 341 0.46 13.74 16.48
N LEU A 342 0.98 12.54 16.48
CA LEU A 342 0.44 11.48 15.63
C LEU A 342 -1.00 11.15 16.05
N PRO A 343 -1.93 10.93 15.09
CA PRO A 343 -3.29 10.50 15.40
C PRO A 343 -3.30 9.16 16.12
N SER A 344 -4.11 9.04 17.17
CA SER A 344 -4.33 7.73 17.81
C SER A 344 -4.88 6.72 16.81
N ILE A 345 -4.63 5.43 17.04
CA ILE A 345 -5.16 4.35 16.21
C ILE A 345 -6.20 3.58 17.02
N ALA A 346 -7.39 3.41 16.45
CA ALA A 346 -8.47 2.65 17.04
C ALA A 346 -9.06 1.63 16.05
N LEU A 347 -9.67 0.60 16.57
CA LEU A 347 -10.37 -0.44 15.83
C LEU A 347 -11.83 -0.47 16.24
N ARG A 348 -12.74 -0.37 15.28
CA ARG A 348 -14.15 -0.73 15.45
C ARG A 348 -14.27 -2.23 15.17
N THR A 349 -14.60 -2.98 16.19
CA THR A 349 -14.80 -4.43 16.07
C THR A 349 -16.08 -4.76 15.30
N ARG A 350 -16.23 -6.00 14.87
CA ARG A 350 -17.47 -6.50 14.24
C ARG A 350 -18.72 -6.33 15.11
N SER A 351 -18.56 -6.34 16.43
CA SER A 351 -19.67 -6.07 17.37
C SER A 351 -20.04 -4.59 17.48
N GLY A 352 -19.31 -3.70 16.81
CA GLY A 352 -19.50 -2.24 16.86
C GLY A 352 -18.76 -1.55 18.01
N SER A 353 -18.13 -2.29 18.94
CA SER A 353 -17.32 -1.70 20.00
C SER A 353 -16.04 -1.06 19.43
N VAL A 354 -15.57 0.01 20.07
CA VAL A 354 -14.34 0.70 19.65
C VAL A 354 -13.24 0.44 20.68
N ARG A 355 -12.13 -0.11 20.23
CA ARG A 355 -10.92 -0.36 21.02
C ARG A 355 -9.79 0.54 20.56
N VAL A 356 -9.16 1.26 21.48
CA VAL A 356 -7.93 2.02 21.17
C VAL A 356 -6.77 1.05 21.10
N LEU A 357 -6.08 1.04 19.96
CA LEU A 357 -4.91 0.18 19.71
C LEU A 357 -3.62 0.87 20.14
N LYS A 358 -3.47 2.16 19.80
CA LYS A 358 -2.28 2.94 20.12
C LYS A 358 -2.67 4.40 20.39
N ARG A 359 -2.07 4.96 21.42
CA ARG A 359 -2.02 6.40 21.67
C ARG A 359 -0.57 6.85 21.54
N PHE A 360 -0.40 8.03 20.98
CA PHE A 360 0.91 8.65 20.87
C PHE A 360 1.03 9.82 21.85
N SER A 361 2.24 10.02 22.36
CA SER A 361 2.56 10.99 23.38
C SER A 361 3.74 11.87 22.96
N TYR A 362 4.08 12.85 23.79
CA TYR A 362 5.31 13.64 23.62
C TYR A 362 6.58 12.76 23.57
N ALA A 363 6.59 11.64 24.28
CA ALA A 363 7.72 10.72 24.24
C ALA A 363 7.94 10.12 22.84
N ASP A 364 6.86 9.80 22.14
CA ASP A 364 6.92 9.30 20.75
C ASP A 364 7.49 10.37 19.79
N PHE A 365 7.14 11.64 19.99
CA PHE A 365 7.72 12.75 19.24
C PHE A 365 9.21 12.92 19.57
N LYS A 366 9.56 13.03 20.87
CA LYS A 366 10.92 13.31 21.33
C LYS A 366 11.91 12.20 20.94
N SER A 367 11.49 10.94 21.01
CA SER A 367 12.37 9.77 20.78
C SER A 367 12.88 9.65 19.35
N ARG A 368 12.30 10.36 18.39
CA ARG A 368 12.75 10.36 16.99
C ARG A 368 13.64 11.55 16.63
N LEU A 369 13.87 12.49 17.54
CA LEU A 369 14.74 13.65 17.38
C LEU A 369 16.05 13.46 18.17
#